data_fe3ab263fe581e90c7ce7ca8e7f7aaa1
#
_entry.id   fe3ab263fe581e90c7ce7ca8e7f7aaa1
#
_cell.length_a   1.000
_cell.length_b   1.000
_cell.length_c   1.000
_cell.angle_alpha   90.00
_cell.angle_beta   90.00
_cell.angle_gamma   90.00
#
_symmetry.space_group_name_H-M   'P 1'
#
loop_
_entity.id
_entity.type
_entity.pdbx_description
1 polymer ?
#
loop_
_entity_poly.entity_id
_entity_poly.type
_entity_poly.pdbx_seq_one_letter_code
_entity_poly.pdbx_strand_id
1 'polypeptide(L)'
;MSGVSVILRAGAGAWPESGWYGKRLDAQHILLSPVEAFYLLEKKWIRMEERGAAESRHYLDGAVHEDAEIREKAAVYRDLRDRGLVPRTGYKFGHHFRVYITGKTHSDLLVHAVPGGVALPMSSISRSVRLATSVKKKMLFGRVQDTTVRYIEFARFKL
;
A
#
# COMPACT_ATOMS: atom_id res chain seq x y z
N MET A 1 -13.82 -0.57 13.64
CA MET A 1 -12.58 -0.85 12.88
C MET A 1 -11.62 0.33 13.06
N SER A 2 -10.94 0.38 14.17
CA SER A 2 -9.97 1.42 14.52
C SER A 2 -8.57 0.96 14.09
N GLY A 3 -8.27 1.12 12.81
CA GLY A 3 -6.89 1.01 12.35
C GLY A 3 -6.10 2.23 12.82
N VAL A 4 -4.85 2.05 13.25
CA VAL A 4 -3.94 3.16 13.56
C VAL A 4 -3.81 4.04 12.32
N SER A 5 -4.46 5.18 12.38
CA SER A 5 -4.37 6.19 11.31
C SER A 5 -3.51 7.34 11.83
N VAL A 6 -2.60 7.81 11.00
CA VAL A 6 -1.76 8.96 11.33
C VAL A 6 -2.38 10.20 10.71
N ILE A 7 -2.64 11.21 11.55
CA ILE A 7 -3.05 12.53 11.08
C ILE A 7 -1.79 13.38 10.97
N LEU A 8 -1.44 13.76 9.75
CA LEU A 8 -0.33 14.66 9.49
C LEU A 8 -0.84 16.09 9.47
N ARG A 9 -0.21 16.96 10.28
CA ARG A 9 -0.41 18.40 10.18
C ARG A 9 0.51 18.95 9.11
N ALA A 10 -0.04 19.53 8.07
CA ALA A 10 0.73 20.17 7.02
C ALA A 10 1.38 21.44 7.61
N GLY A 11 2.70 21.42 7.79
CA GLY A 11 3.50 22.60 8.04
C GLY A 11 3.58 23.47 6.77
N ALA A 12 4.14 24.67 6.88
CA ALA A 12 4.31 25.62 5.77
C ALA A 12 5.29 25.17 4.65
N GLY A 13 5.73 23.94 4.65
CA GLY A 13 6.54 23.32 3.60
C GLY A 13 5.66 22.62 2.58
N ALA A 14 6.00 22.72 1.31
CA ALA A 14 5.26 22.10 0.22
C ALA A 14 5.10 20.59 0.45
N TRP A 15 3.89 20.19 0.83
CA TRP A 15 3.47 18.80 0.69
C TRP A 15 3.60 18.43 -0.79
N PRO A 16 4.20 17.30 -1.14
CA PRO A 16 4.30 16.89 -2.53
C PRO A 16 2.89 16.64 -3.07
N GLU A 17 2.25 17.68 -3.59
CA GLU A 17 0.91 17.62 -4.20
C GLU A 17 0.85 16.58 -5.31
N SER A 18 1.99 16.33 -5.96
CA SER A 18 2.14 15.31 -7.00
C SER A 18 2.22 13.86 -6.48
N GLY A 19 2.34 13.64 -5.15
CA GLY A 19 2.65 12.31 -4.60
C GLY A 19 1.45 11.41 -4.37
N TRP A 20 0.24 11.93 -4.32
CA TRP A 20 -0.97 11.14 -4.04
C TRP A 20 -0.87 10.33 -2.74
N TYR A 21 -0.49 10.98 -1.64
CA TYR A 21 -0.47 10.38 -0.31
C TYR A 21 -1.69 10.79 0.50
N GLY A 22 -2.22 9.85 1.27
CA GLY A 22 -3.27 10.09 2.23
C GLY A 22 -4.61 10.57 1.65
N LYS A 23 -5.48 10.95 2.55
CA LYS A 23 -6.75 11.61 2.26
C LYS A 23 -6.79 12.95 2.99
N ARG A 24 -6.97 14.03 2.25
CA ARG A 24 -7.15 15.35 2.86
C ARG A 24 -8.44 15.36 3.68
N LEU A 25 -8.34 15.73 4.94
CA LEU A 25 -9.47 15.91 5.86
C LEU A 25 -9.95 17.36 5.84
N ASP A 26 -9.02 18.30 5.89
CA ASP A 26 -9.26 19.76 5.82
C ASP A 26 -8.02 20.47 5.27
N ALA A 27 -7.97 21.80 5.42
CA ALA A 27 -6.87 22.61 4.91
C ALA A 27 -5.50 22.28 5.54
N GLN A 28 -5.48 21.71 6.75
CA GLN A 28 -4.26 21.48 7.54
C GLN A 28 -4.00 20.02 7.86
N HIS A 29 -4.97 19.12 7.64
CA HIS A 29 -4.85 17.73 8.07
C HIS A 29 -5.00 16.75 6.93
N ILE A 30 -4.11 15.76 6.91
CA ILE A 30 -4.10 14.65 5.96
C ILE A 30 -4.10 13.34 6.76
N LEU A 31 -5.03 12.47 6.45
CA LEU A 31 -5.12 11.13 7.01
C LEU A 31 -4.27 10.18 6.18
N LEU A 32 -3.25 9.59 6.79
CA LEU A 32 -2.40 8.57 6.17
C LEU A 32 -2.84 7.17 6.61
N SER A 33 -2.78 6.22 5.71
CA SER A 33 -2.82 4.81 6.06
C SER A 33 -1.51 4.39 6.74
N PRO A 34 -1.49 3.29 7.52
CA PRO A 34 -0.27 2.83 8.19
C PRO A 34 0.92 2.63 7.25
N VAL A 35 0.70 2.05 6.07
CA VAL A 35 1.79 1.81 5.09
C VAL A 35 2.31 3.11 4.46
N GLU A 36 1.43 4.11 4.25
CA GLU A 36 1.84 5.44 3.78
C GLU A 36 2.69 6.15 4.83
N ALA A 37 2.23 6.15 6.08
CA ALA A 37 2.95 6.76 7.19
C ALA A 37 4.33 6.11 7.37
N PHE A 38 4.39 4.78 7.36
CA PHE A 38 5.66 4.05 7.46
C PHE A 38 6.63 4.44 6.33
N TYR A 39 6.17 4.44 5.08
CA TYR A 39 6.99 4.82 3.92
C TYR A 39 7.53 6.25 4.02
N LEU A 40 6.68 7.20 4.41
CA LEU A 40 7.06 8.60 4.53
C LEU A 40 8.05 8.84 5.69
N LEU A 41 7.88 8.12 6.81
CA LEU A 41 8.84 8.12 7.94
C LEU A 41 10.19 7.52 7.51
N GLU A 42 10.18 6.41 6.79
CA GLU A 42 11.40 5.76 6.29
C GLU A 42 12.18 6.67 5.32
N LYS A 43 11.47 7.38 4.44
CA LYS A 43 12.07 8.38 3.54
C LYS A 43 12.46 9.69 4.26
N LYS A 44 12.15 9.81 5.56
CA LYS A 44 12.39 11.03 6.36
C LYS A 44 11.67 12.28 5.82
N TRP A 45 10.58 12.09 5.11
CA TRP A 45 9.74 13.18 4.60
C TRP A 45 8.76 13.70 5.65
N ILE A 46 8.45 12.90 6.65
CA ILE A 46 7.68 13.27 7.84
C ILE A 46 8.42 12.85 9.10
N ARG A 47 8.07 13.44 10.23
CA ARG A 47 8.57 13.10 11.57
C ARG A 47 7.40 12.98 12.54
N MET A 48 7.56 12.18 13.57
CA MET A 48 6.63 12.14 14.70
C MET A 48 7.09 13.12 15.77
N GLU A 49 6.19 13.94 16.32
CA GLU A 49 6.53 14.99 17.27
C GLU A 49 7.14 14.46 18.59
N GLU A 50 6.81 13.23 18.98
CA GLU A 50 7.14 12.71 20.31
C GLU A 50 8.28 11.68 20.35
N ARG A 51 8.93 11.33 19.25
CA ARG A 51 9.92 10.23 19.21
C ARG A 51 11.04 10.44 18.20
N GLY A 52 12.28 10.10 18.61
CA GLY A 52 13.50 10.26 17.83
C GLY A 52 13.77 9.19 16.77
N ALA A 53 15.01 9.02 16.36
CA ALA A 53 15.46 8.31 15.15
C ALA A 53 15.03 6.84 14.94
N ALA A 54 14.36 6.20 15.90
CA ALA A 54 13.80 4.84 15.79
C ALA A 54 12.33 4.81 15.32
N GLU A 55 11.79 5.94 14.90
CA GLU A 55 10.36 6.18 14.68
C GLU A 55 9.68 5.22 13.71
N SER A 56 10.27 5.01 12.53
CA SER A 56 9.61 4.19 11.50
C SER A 56 9.50 2.72 11.90
N ARG A 57 10.54 2.20 12.53
CA ARG A 57 10.57 0.80 12.96
C ARG A 57 9.60 0.54 14.11
N HIS A 58 9.62 1.42 15.11
CA HIS A 58 8.70 1.35 16.25
C HIS A 58 7.24 1.52 15.83
N TYR A 59 6.96 2.40 14.88
CA TYR A 59 5.63 2.58 14.31
C TYR A 59 5.13 1.31 13.62
N LEU A 60 5.98 0.68 12.81
CA LEU A 60 5.62 -0.57 12.13
C LEU A 60 5.37 -1.71 13.11
N ASP A 61 6.21 -1.82 14.15
CA ASP A 61 6.05 -2.84 15.19
C ASP A 61 4.74 -2.66 15.99
N GLY A 62 4.34 -1.43 16.26
CA GLY A 62 3.02 -1.14 16.84
C GLY A 62 1.86 -1.50 15.92
N ALA A 63 1.99 -1.24 14.63
CA ALA A 63 0.96 -1.55 13.64
C ALA A 63 0.76 -3.06 13.40
N VAL A 64 1.76 -3.90 13.66
CA VAL A 64 1.65 -5.37 13.57
C VAL A 64 0.58 -5.93 14.51
N HIS A 65 0.38 -5.33 15.67
CA HIS A 65 -0.67 -5.76 16.61
C HIS A 65 -2.09 -5.61 16.03
N GLU A 66 -2.29 -4.67 15.12
CA GLU A 66 -3.59 -4.40 14.50
C GLU A 66 -3.76 -5.07 13.14
N ASP A 67 -2.66 -5.27 12.41
CA ASP A 67 -2.64 -5.87 11.09
C ASP A 67 -1.41 -6.78 10.94
N ALA A 68 -1.64 -8.08 11.08
CA ALA A 68 -0.57 -9.08 11.00
C ALA A 68 0.15 -9.11 9.64
N GLU A 69 -0.49 -8.61 8.58
CA GLU A 69 0.08 -8.55 7.23
C GLU A 69 0.73 -7.19 6.90
N ILE A 70 0.85 -6.29 7.89
CA ILE A 70 1.33 -4.91 7.65
C ILE A 70 2.75 -4.88 7.10
N ARG A 71 3.60 -5.85 7.48
CA ARG A 71 5.00 -5.92 7.02
C ARG A 71 5.06 -6.21 5.51
N GLU A 72 4.30 -7.16 5.04
CA GLU A 72 4.19 -7.50 3.63
C GLU A 72 3.56 -6.37 2.83
N LYS A 73 2.50 -5.78 3.36
CA LYS A 73 1.86 -4.60 2.78
C LYS A 73 2.83 -3.42 2.67
N ALA A 74 3.62 -3.16 3.71
CA ALA A 74 4.62 -2.09 3.70
C ALA A 74 5.74 -2.35 2.68
N ALA A 75 6.22 -3.60 2.58
CA ALA A 75 7.23 -3.98 1.60
C ALA A 75 6.74 -3.80 0.17
N VAL A 76 5.54 -4.28 -0.14
CA VAL A 76 4.91 -4.10 -1.47
C VAL A 76 4.63 -2.64 -1.76
N TYR A 77 4.12 -1.88 -0.77
CA TYR A 77 3.86 -0.44 -0.92
C TYR A 77 5.15 0.31 -1.29
N ARG A 78 6.24 0.06 -0.55
CA ARG A 78 7.56 0.66 -0.81
C ARG A 78 8.04 0.34 -2.23
N ASP A 79 8.06 -0.92 -2.60
CA ASP A 79 8.55 -1.35 -3.91
C ASP A 79 7.76 -0.71 -5.07
N LEU A 80 6.43 -0.63 -4.94
CA LEU A 80 5.58 0.03 -5.94
C LEU A 80 5.89 1.53 -6.03
N ARG A 81 6.07 2.21 -4.89
CA ARG A 81 6.44 3.64 -4.86
C ARG A 81 7.82 3.89 -5.44
N ASP A 82 8.79 3.06 -5.10
CA ASP A 82 10.17 3.20 -5.61
C ASP A 82 10.26 2.94 -7.13
N ARG A 83 9.27 2.24 -7.70
CA ARG A 83 9.08 2.10 -9.16
C ARG A 83 8.31 3.26 -9.80
N GLY A 84 7.94 4.30 -9.05
CA GLY A 84 7.17 5.45 -9.56
C GLY A 84 5.68 5.18 -9.71
N LEU A 85 5.15 4.09 -9.14
CA LEU A 85 3.73 3.79 -9.15
C LEU A 85 3.02 4.41 -7.93
N VAL A 86 1.70 4.54 -8.01
CA VAL A 86 0.89 5.13 -6.94
C VAL A 86 -0.09 4.11 -6.36
N PRO A 87 0.32 3.32 -5.34
CA PRO A 87 -0.57 2.43 -4.65
C PRO A 87 -1.51 3.20 -3.70
N ARG A 88 -2.79 2.87 -3.74
CA ARG A 88 -3.84 3.34 -2.84
C ARG A 88 -4.57 2.13 -2.25
N THR A 89 -5.27 2.32 -1.14
CA THR A 89 -6.02 1.22 -0.52
C THR A 89 -6.98 0.56 -1.50
N GLY A 90 -6.96 -0.77 -1.53
CA GLY A 90 -7.79 -1.59 -2.41
C GLY A 90 -9.03 -2.20 -1.74
N TYR A 91 -9.41 -1.76 -0.54
CA TYR A 91 -10.49 -2.35 0.26
C TYR A 91 -11.79 -2.61 -0.50
N LYS A 92 -12.22 -1.68 -1.35
CA LYS A 92 -13.43 -1.84 -2.17
C LYS A 92 -13.37 -3.05 -3.11
N PHE A 93 -12.18 -3.54 -3.39
CA PHE A 93 -11.92 -4.66 -4.29
C PHE A 93 -11.45 -5.91 -3.56
N GLY A 94 -11.45 -5.93 -2.21
CA GLY A 94 -10.98 -7.07 -1.43
C GLY A 94 -9.49 -7.38 -1.57
N HIS A 95 -8.69 -6.42 -2.05
CA HIS A 95 -7.25 -6.51 -2.20
C HIS A 95 -6.53 -5.39 -1.44
N HIS A 96 -5.21 -5.55 -1.20
CA HIS A 96 -4.45 -4.59 -0.42
C HIS A 96 -4.32 -3.26 -1.13
N PHE A 97 -4.02 -3.27 -2.43
CA PHE A 97 -3.80 -2.05 -3.20
C PHE A 97 -4.51 -2.05 -4.55
N ARG A 98 -5.00 -0.88 -4.91
CA ARG A 98 -5.25 -0.47 -6.29
C ARG A 98 -4.13 0.46 -6.70
N VAL A 99 -3.53 0.22 -7.87
CA VAL A 99 -2.31 0.91 -8.27
C VAL A 99 -2.54 1.71 -9.54
N TYR A 100 -2.10 2.97 -9.49
CA TYR A 100 -2.17 3.90 -10.62
C TYR A 100 -0.80 4.03 -11.24
N ILE A 101 -0.75 4.05 -12.54
CA ILE A 101 0.42 4.49 -13.30
C ILE A 101 0.41 6.03 -13.27
N THR A 102 1.56 6.64 -13.04
CA THR A 102 1.68 8.10 -12.97
C THR A 102 1.08 8.78 -14.21
N GLY A 103 0.27 9.81 -13.97
CA GLY A 103 -0.44 10.54 -15.03
C GLY A 103 -1.79 9.95 -15.45
N LYS A 104 -2.21 8.80 -14.88
CA LYS A 104 -3.53 8.22 -15.17
C LYS A 104 -4.54 8.54 -14.08
N THR A 105 -5.79 8.76 -14.49
CA THR A 105 -6.94 9.02 -13.60
C THR A 105 -7.55 7.75 -13.02
N HIS A 106 -7.33 6.60 -13.68
CA HIS A 106 -7.85 5.30 -13.26
C HIS A 106 -6.72 4.34 -12.90
N SER A 107 -6.96 3.49 -11.90
CA SER A 107 -6.02 2.43 -11.55
C SER A 107 -6.06 1.29 -12.56
N ASP A 108 -4.90 0.80 -12.97
CA ASP A 108 -4.76 -0.30 -13.92
C ASP A 108 -4.59 -1.66 -13.23
N LEU A 109 -4.08 -1.66 -12.00
CA LEU A 109 -3.68 -2.88 -11.31
C LEU A 109 -4.40 -3.02 -9.97
N LEU A 110 -4.69 -4.28 -9.60
CA LEU A 110 -4.95 -4.69 -8.22
C LEU A 110 -3.76 -5.51 -7.73
N VAL A 111 -3.28 -5.22 -6.52
CA VAL A 111 -2.12 -5.89 -5.95
C VAL A 111 -2.47 -6.44 -4.58
N HIS A 112 -2.13 -7.71 -4.37
CA HIS A 112 -2.25 -8.41 -3.08
C HIS A 112 -0.86 -8.82 -2.61
N ALA A 113 -0.47 -8.36 -1.42
CA ALA A 113 0.78 -8.73 -0.79
C ALA A 113 0.67 -10.13 -0.18
N VAL A 114 1.68 -10.97 -0.39
CA VAL A 114 1.68 -12.36 0.07
C VAL A 114 3.03 -12.67 0.72
N PRO A 115 3.07 -13.23 1.93
CA PRO A 115 4.30 -13.70 2.54
C PRO A 115 4.99 -14.77 1.67
N GLY A 116 6.31 -14.76 1.64
CA GLY A 116 7.11 -15.62 0.75
C GLY A 116 6.94 -17.12 0.95
N GLY A 117 6.60 -17.56 2.15
CA GLY A 117 6.39 -18.99 2.49
C GLY A 117 4.94 -19.47 2.37
N VAL A 118 4.00 -18.59 2.01
CA VAL A 118 2.57 -18.93 2.00
C VAL A 118 2.15 -19.45 0.63
N ALA A 119 1.41 -20.56 0.63
CA ALA A 119 0.72 -21.09 -0.54
C ALA A 119 -0.71 -20.55 -0.58
N LEU A 120 -1.11 -19.99 -1.72
CA LEU A 120 -2.48 -19.53 -1.93
C LEU A 120 -3.31 -20.63 -2.58
N PRO A 121 -4.53 -20.91 -2.06
CA PRO A 121 -5.45 -21.84 -2.72
C PRO A 121 -5.84 -21.31 -4.12
N MET A 122 -5.94 -22.20 -5.11
CA MET A 122 -6.36 -21.84 -6.47
C MET A 122 -7.73 -21.15 -6.51
N SER A 123 -8.62 -21.51 -5.58
CA SER A 123 -9.95 -20.87 -5.44
C SER A 123 -9.83 -19.38 -5.11
N SER A 124 -8.88 -18.99 -4.25
CA SER A 124 -8.61 -17.60 -3.90
C SER A 124 -8.01 -16.83 -5.07
N ILE A 125 -7.05 -17.42 -5.78
CA ILE A 125 -6.46 -16.85 -6.98
C ILE A 125 -7.54 -16.63 -8.05
N SER A 126 -8.35 -17.65 -8.34
CA SER A 126 -9.44 -17.57 -9.33
C SER A 126 -10.48 -16.50 -8.99
N ARG A 127 -10.82 -16.37 -7.71
CA ARG A 127 -11.73 -15.31 -7.23
C ARG A 127 -11.14 -13.92 -7.49
N SER A 128 -9.88 -13.73 -7.14
CA SER A 128 -9.17 -12.46 -7.33
C SER A 128 -9.08 -12.08 -8.81
N VAL A 129 -8.76 -13.02 -9.68
CA VAL A 129 -8.69 -12.80 -11.12
C VAL A 129 -10.06 -12.44 -11.70
N ARG A 130 -11.12 -13.14 -11.30
CA ARG A 130 -12.50 -12.82 -11.74
C ARG A 130 -12.89 -11.40 -11.33
N LEU A 131 -12.58 -11.02 -10.08
CA LEU A 131 -12.88 -9.68 -9.60
C LEU A 131 -12.09 -8.63 -10.39
N ALA A 132 -10.80 -8.81 -10.56
CA ALA A 132 -9.97 -7.89 -11.34
C ALA A 132 -10.50 -7.73 -12.78
N THR A 133 -10.89 -8.84 -13.42
CA THR A 133 -11.48 -8.83 -14.76
C THR A 133 -12.80 -8.06 -14.81
N SER A 134 -13.67 -8.23 -13.78
CA SER A 134 -14.96 -7.52 -13.72
C SER A 134 -14.82 -6.00 -13.62
N VAL A 135 -13.74 -5.53 -13.01
CA VAL A 135 -13.42 -4.10 -12.88
C VAL A 135 -12.38 -3.62 -13.90
N LYS A 136 -12.10 -4.42 -14.93
CA LYS A 136 -11.16 -4.12 -16.03
C LYS A 136 -9.75 -3.77 -15.53
N LYS A 137 -9.24 -4.56 -14.58
CA LYS A 137 -7.90 -4.40 -14.01
C LYS A 137 -7.11 -5.70 -14.11
N LYS A 138 -5.80 -5.60 -14.05
CA LYS A 138 -4.89 -6.74 -13.96
C LYS A 138 -4.72 -7.14 -12.49
N MET A 139 -4.62 -8.43 -12.22
CA MET A 139 -4.39 -8.97 -10.88
C MET A 139 -2.93 -9.37 -10.70
N LEU A 140 -2.27 -8.77 -9.74
CA LEU A 140 -0.89 -9.06 -9.35
C LEU A 140 -0.84 -9.54 -7.90
N PHE A 141 -0.05 -10.59 -7.68
CA PHE A 141 0.35 -11.02 -6.34
C PHE A 141 1.80 -10.61 -6.11
N GLY A 142 2.03 -9.75 -5.13
CA GLY A 142 3.36 -9.32 -4.69
C GLY A 142 3.87 -10.27 -3.60
N ARG A 143 4.70 -11.24 -3.98
CA ARG A 143 5.32 -12.19 -3.04
C ARG A 143 6.52 -11.53 -2.38
N VAL A 144 6.45 -11.41 -1.07
CA VAL A 144 7.51 -10.80 -0.25
C VAL A 144 8.40 -11.89 0.31
N GLN A 145 9.68 -11.82 0.00
CA GLN A 145 10.69 -12.70 0.56
C GLN A 145 11.87 -11.85 1.01
N ASP A 146 12.14 -11.87 2.31
CA ASP A 146 13.10 -10.98 2.96
C ASP A 146 12.82 -9.49 2.63
N THR A 147 13.67 -8.86 1.86
CA THR A 147 13.52 -7.46 1.42
C THR A 147 13.07 -7.33 -0.04
N THR A 148 12.87 -8.45 -0.72
CA THR A 148 12.56 -8.48 -2.16
C THR A 148 11.09 -8.74 -2.39
N VAL A 149 10.50 -8.04 -3.36
CA VAL A 149 9.13 -8.27 -3.82
C VAL A 149 9.17 -8.77 -5.26
N ARG A 150 8.54 -9.93 -5.49
CA ARG A 150 8.33 -10.49 -6.84
C ARG A 150 6.86 -10.46 -7.20
N TYR A 151 6.53 -9.95 -8.36
CA TYR A 151 5.15 -9.88 -8.82
C TYR A 151 4.84 -11.00 -9.79
N ILE A 152 3.66 -11.61 -9.59
CA ILE A 152 3.11 -12.63 -10.47
C ILE A 152 1.76 -12.11 -10.94
N GLU A 153 1.60 -11.94 -12.27
CA GLU A 153 0.31 -11.61 -12.87
C GLU A 153 -0.47 -12.89 -13.14
N PHE A 154 -1.70 -12.94 -12.66
CA PHE A 154 -2.65 -13.98 -13.02
C PHE A 154 -3.75 -13.38 -13.88
N ALA A 155 -3.98 -13.97 -15.04
CA ALA A 155 -4.99 -13.52 -15.98
C ALA A 155 -5.88 -14.68 -16.45
N ARG A 156 -7.11 -14.36 -16.82
CA ARG A 156 -7.99 -15.31 -17.48
C ARG A 156 -7.68 -15.32 -18.98
N PHE A 157 -7.24 -16.45 -19.44
CA PHE A 157 -7.06 -16.67 -20.89
C PHE A 157 -8.41 -17.11 -21.49
N LYS A 158 -8.77 -16.49 -22.62
CA LYS A 158 -9.87 -16.95 -23.47
C LYS A 158 -9.28 -17.46 -24.77
N LEU A 159 -9.61 -18.70 -25.08
CA LEU A 159 -9.35 -19.27 -26.41
C LEU A 159 -10.31 -18.65 -27.42
#